data_88fb8ef8aa5a4774f561e5c0d8281a3d
#
_entry.id   88fb8ef8aa5a4774f561e5c0d8281a3d
#
_cell.length_a   1.000
_cell.length_b   1.000
_cell.length_c   1.000
_cell.angle_alpha   90.00
_cell.angle_beta   90.00
_cell.angle_gamma   90.00
#
_symmetry.space_group_name_H-M   'P 1'
#
loop_
_entity.id
_entity.type
_entity.pdbx_description
1 polymer ?
#
loop_
_entity_poly.entity_id
_entity_poly.type
_entity_poly.pdbx_seq_one_letter_code
_entity_poly.pdbx_strand_id
1 'polypeptide(L)'
;NSNFVILAPNGLQDTAQSEEICYTSEATVSDDELKGMIDYAKELGMRVALKPTVNCKNGTWRAHVNFFDEDVVCEPKWCNWFESYTEFQLHYARLAKEMGVEMHIAGCEMVMAERREAEWRKLIADIRSEFDGLVSYNTDKYQEHNVKWWDAVDVISSSGYYPLEDWENQLDR
;
A
#
# COMPACT_ATOMS: atom_id res chain seq x y z
N ASN A 1 -22.06 5.00 -12.25
CA ASN A 1 -21.17 4.95 -13.40
C ASN A 1 -19.73 5.21 -12.91
N SER A 2 -18.98 4.11 -12.63
CA SER A 2 -17.55 4.19 -12.34
C SER A 2 -16.76 3.94 -13.63
N ASN A 3 -15.66 4.65 -13.82
CA ASN A 3 -14.72 4.44 -14.92
C ASN A 3 -13.31 4.08 -14.42
N PHE A 4 -13.19 3.81 -13.11
CA PHE A 4 -11.95 3.45 -12.46
C PHE A 4 -12.20 2.46 -11.31
N VAL A 5 -11.35 1.45 -11.16
CA VAL A 5 -11.43 0.47 -10.08
C VAL A 5 -10.06 0.31 -9.43
N ILE A 6 -10.04 0.12 -8.11
CA ILE A 6 -8.84 -0.23 -7.36
C ILE A 6 -8.98 -1.68 -6.91
N LEU A 7 -8.06 -2.53 -7.33
CA LEU A 7 -7.94 -3.91 -6.87
C LEU A 7 -6.85 -3.97 -5.80
N ALA A 8 -7.17 -4.61 -4.67
CA ALA A 8 -6.32 -4.61 -3.49
C ALA A 8 -5.89 -6.05 -3.11
N PRO A 9 -4.91 -6.64 -3.83
CA PRO A 9 -4.39 -7.95 -3.44
C PRO A 9 -3.72 -7.86 -2.06
N ASN A 10 -3.89 -8.91 -1.24
CA ASN A 10 -3.43 -8.91 0.14
C ASN A 10 -2.10 -9.66 0.30
N GLY A 11 -1.17 -9.05 1.05
CA GLY A 11 -0.08 -9.73 1.74
C GLY A 11 -0.47 -9.96 3.19
N LEU A 12 -0.07 -11.08 3.77
CA LEU A 12 -0.39 -11.49 5.13
C LEU A 12 0.87 -11.60 5.97
N GLN A 13 0.87 -10.96 7.13
CA GLN A 13 1.85 -11.17 8.20
C GLN A 13 1.14 -11.62 9.48
N ASP A 14 1.81 -12.33 10.38
CA ASP A 14 1.15 -12.89 11.55
C ASP A 14 0.70 -11.79 12.53
N THR A 15 1.59 -10.86 12.82
CA THR A 15 1.35 -9.70 13.72
C THR A 15 1.95 -8.44 13.13
N ALA A 16 1.68 -7.28 13.72
CA ALA A 16 2.30 -6.00 13.33
C ALA A 16 3.82 -5.95 13.54
N GLN A 17 4.40 -6.91 14.27
CA GLN A 17 5.84 -7.04 14.52
C GLN A 17 6.47 -8.23 13.79
N SER A 18 5.74 -8.89 12.89
CA SER A 18 6.29 -9.91 12.00
C SER A 18 7.07 -9.25 10.87
N GLU A 19 8.18 -9.84 10.50
CA GLU A 19 9.12 -9.29 9.52
C GLU A 19 8.86 -9.83 8.10
N GLU A 20 8.07 -10.92 7.99
CA GLU A 20 7.78 -11.58 6.72
C GLU A 20 6.34 -11.34 6.28
N ILE A 21 6.16 -11.15 4.97
CA ILE A 21 4.87 -10.98 4.31
C ILE A 21 4.66 -12.13 3.33
N CYS A 22 3.63 -12.91 3.55
CA CYS A 22 3.22 -14.00 2.67
C CYS A 22 2.09 -13.53 1.74
N TYR A 23 2.28 -13.66 0.44
CA TYR A 23 1.30 -13.26 -0.59
C TYR A 23 1.05 -14.35 -1.63
N THR A 24 1.56 -15.56 -1.40
CA THR A 24 1.44 -16.73 -2.29
C THR A 24 0.77 -17.92 -1.59
N SER A 25 -0.21 -17.66 -0.73
CA SER A 25 -0.92 -18.69 0.02
C SER A 25 -2.37 -18.87 -0.49
N GLU A 26 -3.02 -19.97 -0.08
CA GLU A 26 -4.45 -20.20 -0.36
C GLU A 26 -5.37 -19.10 0.23
N ALA A 27 -4.88 -18.31 1.19
CA ALA A 27 -5.62 -17.20 1.80
C ALA A 27 -5.40 -15.86 1.07
N THR A 28 -4.62 -15.85 -0.01
CA THR A 28 -4.34 -14.68 -0.85
C THR A 28 -4.86 -14.93 -2.26
N VAL A 29 -5.22 -13.86 -2.98
CA VAL A 29 -5.61 -13.97 -4.38
C VAL A 29 -4.42 -14.47 -5.21
N SER A 30 -4.65 -15.41 -6.11
CA SER A 30 -3.62 -15.87 -7.06
C SER A 30 -3.42 -14.85 -8.18
N ASP A 31 -2.26 -14.92 -8.83
CA ASP A 31 -1.96 -14.04 -9.98
C ASP A 31 -2.97 -14.23 -11.12
N ASP A 32 -3.38 -15.49 -11.40
CA ASP A 32 -4.33 -15.78 -12.46
C ASP A 32 -5.72 -15.20 -12.17
N GLU A 33 -6.18 -15.29 -10.91
CA GLU A 33 -7.44 -14.67 -10.50
C GLU A 33 -7.37 -13.14 -10.60
N LEU A 34 -6.27 -12.54 -10.13
CA LEU A 34 -6.08 -11.10 -10.20
C LEU A 34 -6.00 -10.61 -11.65
N LYS A 35 -5.27 -11.32 -12.52
CA LYS A 35 -5.21 -11.03 -13.96
C LYS A 35 -6.61 -11.11 -14.60
N GLY A 36 -7.37 -12.14 -14.27
CA GLY A 36 -8.77 -12.27 -14.74
C GLY A 36 -9.66 -11.10 -14.29
N MET A 37 -9.49 -10.60 -13.06
CA MET A 37 -10.21 -9.43 -12.56
C MET A 37 -9.81 -8.15 -13.29
N ILE A 38 -8.52 -7.98 -13.60
CA ILE A 38 -8.01 -6.83 -14.37
C ILE A 38 -8.60 -6.83 -15.76
N ASP A 39 -8.53 -7.97 -16.45
CA ASP A 39 -9.08 -8.13 -17.82
C ASP A 39 -10.57 -7.83 -17.84
N TYR A 40 -11.33 -8.39 -16.91
CA TYR A 40 -12.77 -8.13 -16.81
C TYR A 40 -13.09 -6.64 -16.57
N ALA A 41 -12.33 -5.97 -15.70
CA ALA A 41 -12.49 -4.53 -15.48
C ALA A 41 -12.24 -3.72 -16.76
N LYS A 42 -11.20 -4.09 -17.51
CA LYS A 42 -10.84 -3.45 -18.80
C LYS A 42 -11.89 -3.71 -19.89
N GLU A 43 -12.43 -4.91 -19.98
CA GLU A 43 -13.55 -5.23 -20.89
C GLU A 43 -14.76 -4.36 -20.65
N LEU A 44 -15.00 -3.96 -19.38
CA LEU A 44 -16.06 -3.03 -19.01
C LEU A 44 -15.69 -1.54 -19.25
N GLY A 45 -14.52 -1.27 -19.83
CA GLY A 45 -14.02 0.08 -20.12
C GLY A 45 -13.52 0.82 -18.89
N MET A 46 -13.22 0.14 -17.79
CA MET A 46 -12.66 0.75 -16.58
C MET A 46 -11.13 0.80 -16.65
N ARG A 47 -10.57 1.87 -16.11
CA ARG A 47 -9.14 1.93 -15.77
C ARG A 47 -8.91 1.25 -14.44
N VAL A 48 -7.71 0.70 -14.23
CA VAL A 48 -7.38 -0.12 -13.06
C VAL A 48 -6.19 0.46 -12.30
N ALA A 49 -6.29 0.45 -10.98
CA ALA A 49 -5.14 0.59 -10.09
C ALA A 49 -4.96 -0.69 -9.27
N LEU A 50 -3.72 -1.06 -8.98
CA LEU A 50 -3.40 -2.07 -7.96
C LEU A 50 -2.97 -1.37 -6.67
N LYS A 51 -3.53 -1.85 -5.56
CA LYS A 51 -3.19 -1.41 -4.19
C LYS A 51 -2.81 -2.62 -3.32
N PRO A 52 -1.62 -3.20 -3.50
CA PRO A 52 -1.18 -4.31 -2.67
C PRO A 52 -1.16 -3.88 -1.20
N THR A 53 -1.91 -4.58 -0.36
CA THR A 53 -2.20 -4.16 1.01
C THR A 53 -1.81 -5.26 1.99
N VAL A 54 -1.01 -4.93 3.01
CA VAL A 54 -0.66 -5.87 4.08
C VAL A 54 -1.75 -5.91 5.13
N ASN A 55 -2.08 -7.12 5.61
CA ASN A 55 -2.97 -7.35 6.73
C ASN A 55 -2.32 -8.28 7.75
N CYS A 56 -2.58 -8.04 9.04
CA CYS A 56 -2.13 -8.93 10.11
C CYS A 56 -3.19 -10.02 10.37
N LYS A 57 -2.76 -11.29 10.41
CA LYS A 57 -3.64 -12.45 10.64
C LYS A 57 -4.34 -12.40 12.00
N ASN A 58 -3.71 -11.76 12.99
CA ASN A 58 -4.27 -11.58 14.34
C ASN A 58 -5.31 -10.46 14.43
N GLY A 59 -5.66 -9.80 13.31
CA GLY A 59 -6.62 -8.69 13.27
C GLY A 59 -6.06 -7.32 13.68
N THR A 60 -4.78 -7.22 14.04
CA THR A 60 -4.16 -5.92 14.32
C THR A 60 -4.14 -5.07 13.05
N TRP A 61 -4.54 -3.82 13.16
CA TRP A 61 -4.51 -2.89 12.03
C TRP A 61 -3.06 -2.63 11.57
N ARG A 62 -2.83 -2.65 10.26
CA ARG A 62 -1.51 -2.45 9.63
C ARG A 62 -0.81 -1.15 10.02
N ALA A 63 -1.56 -0.16 10.45
CA ALA A 63 -1.03 1.11 10.95
C ALA A 63 -0.05 0.93 12.13
N HIS A 64 -0.15 -0.20 12.85
CA HIS A 64 0.71 -0.52 13.99
C HIS A 64 1.97 -1.30 13.61
N VAL A 65 2.25 -1.51 12.32
CA VAL A 65 3.52 -2.09 11.88
C VAL A 65 4.66 -1.17 12.32
N ASN A 66 5.44 -1.66 13.26
CA ASN A 66 6.49 -0.89 13.91
C ASN A 66 7.49 -1.82 14.60
N PHE A 67 8.77 -1.45 14.59
CA PHE A 67 9.84 -2.15 15.27
C PHE A 67 10.60 -1.18 16.15
N PHE A 68 11.20 -1.69 17.23
CA PHE A 68 11.88 -0.91 18.27
C PHE A 68 13.37 -1.29 18.29
N ASP A 69 13.99 -1.32 17.12
CA ASP A 69 15.38 -1.68 16.92
C ASP A 69 16.23 -0.53 16.34
N GLU A 70 15.73 0.71 16.43
CA GLU A 70 16.45 1.91 15.96
C GLU A 70 17.81 2.13 16.68
N ASP A 71 17.95 1.60 17.91
CA ASP A 71 19.19 1.66 18.68
C ASP A 71 20.14 0.48 18.39
N VAL A 72 19.72 -0.47 17.55
CA VAL A 72 20.52 -1.63 17.18
C VAL A 72 21.23 -1.38 15.85
N VAL A 73 22.50 -1.73 15.76
CA VAL A 73 23.28 -1.57 14.52
C VAL A 73 22.56 -2.28 13.35
N CYS A 74 22.35 -1.54 12.26
CA CYS A 74 21.66 -1.98 11.03
C CYS A 74 20.14 -2.21 11.18
N GLU A 75 19.52 -1.90 12.32
CA GLU A 75 18.07 -2.01 12.52
C GLU A 75 17.48 -3.27 11.85
N PRO A 76 17.87 -4.48 12.29
CA PRO A 76 17.68 -5.71 11.51
C PRO A 76 16.20 -6.03 11.21
N LYS A 77 15.28 -5.70 12.13
CA LYS A 77 13.84 -5.95 11.93
C LYS A 77 13.23 -5.02 10.89
N TRP A 78 13.60 -3.74 10.91
CA TRP A 78 13.20 -2.80 9.88
C TRP A 78 13.76 -3.21 8.52
N CYS A 79 15.04 -3.61 8.46
CA CYS A 79 15.67 -4.08 7.22
C CYS A 79 14.95 -5.30 6.66
N ASN A 80 14.72 -6.33 7.47
CA ASN A 80 14.04 -7.56 7.06
C ASN A 80 12.60 -7.28 6.59
N TRP A 81 11.87 -6.47 7.34
CA TRP A 81 10.51 -6.12 6.97
C TRP A 81 10.44 -5.36 5.65
N PHE A 82 11.26 -4.32 5.46
CA PHE A 82 11.27 -3.57 4.21
C PHE A 82 11.79 -4.40 3.03
N GLU A 83 12.68 -5.36 3.24
CA GLU A 83 13.09 -6.32 2.21
C GLU A 83 11.88 -7.15 1.77
N SER A 84 11.18 -7.79 2.71
CA SER A 84 9.97 -8.58 2.44
C SER A 84 8.85 -7.74 1.83
N TYR A 85 8.64 -6.52 2.35
CA TYR A 85 7.63 -5.60 1.82
C TYR A 85 7.97 -5.14 0.39
N THR A 86 9.24 -4.91 0.10
CA THR A 86 9.69 -4.54 -1.25
C THR A 86 9.44 -5.68 -2.23
N GLU A 87 9.78 -6.91 -1.90
CA GLU A 87 9.50 -8.08 -2.75
C GLU A 87 8.01 -8.20 -3.06
N PHE A 88 7.16 -8.07 -2.03
CA PHE A 88 5.70 -8.06 -2.17
C PHE A 88 5.22 -6.97 -3.12
N GLN A 89 5.68 -5.75 -2.96
CA GLN A 89 5.28 -4.61 -3.80
C GLN A 89 5.80 -4.76 -5.25
N LEU A 90 7.04 -5.21 -5.44
CA LEU A 90 7.62 -5.41 -6.76
C LEU A 90 6.95 -6.54 -7.53
N HIS A 91 6.50 -7.62 -6.85
CA HIS A 91 5.71 -8.66 -7.48
C HIS A 91 4.48 -8.06 -8.20
N TYR A 92 3.70 -7.25 -7.48
CA TYR A 92 2.51 -6.62 -8.05
C TYR A 92 2.81 -5.45 -8.99
N ALA A 93 3.94 -4.78 -8.84
CA ALA A 93 4.37 -3.75 -9.80
C ALA A 93 4.69 -4.37 -11.18
N ARG A 94 5.36 -5.53 -11.21
CA ARG A 94 5.61 -6.30 -12.44
C ARG A 94 4.32 -6.80 -13.07
N LEU A 95 3.40 -7.33 -12.26
CA LEU A 95 2.08 -7.75 -12.73
C LEU A 95 1.28 -6.56 -13.28
N ALA A 96 1.33 -5.41 -12.60
CA ALA A 96 0.69 -4.18 -13.06
C ALA A 96 1.23 -3.73 -14.44
N LYS A 97 2.55 -3.82 -14.65
CA LYS A 97 3.19 -3.54 -15.94
C LYS A 97 2.75 -4.53 -17.00
N GLU A 98 2.80 -5.83 -16.72
CA GLU A 98 2.39 -6.90 -17.63
C GLU A 98 0.94 -6.69 -18.10
N MET A 99 0.06 -6.37 -17.17
CA MET A 99 -1.37 -6.18 -17.43
C MET A 99 -1.74 -4.77 -17.90
N GLY A 100 -0.79 -3.84 -18.06
CA GLY A 100 -1.06 -2.47 -18.48
C GLY A 100 -2.01 -1.74 -17.52
N VAL A 101 -1.79 -1.87 -16.22
CA VAL A 101 -2.51 -1.14 -15.16
C VAL A 101 -2.02 0.30 -15.13
N GLU A 102 -2.89 1.27 -14.86
CA GLU A 102 -2.56 2.70 -14.92
C GLU A 102 -1.85 3.23 -13.68
N MET A 103 -2.10 2.62 -12.51
CA MET A 103 -1.56 3.11 -11.25
C MET A 103 -1.19 1.96 -10.30
N HIS A 104 -0.04 2.09 -9.64
CA HIS A 104 0.36 1.25 -8.52
C HIS A 104 0.37 2.08 -7.23
N ILE A 105 -0.37 1.63 -6.22
CA ILE A 105 -0.44 2.29 -4.90
C ILE A 105 0.46 1.52 -3.95
N ALA A 106 1.62 2.08 -3.62
CA ALA A 106 2.74 1.42 -2.94
C ALA A 106 2.51 1.05 -1.47
N GLY A 107 1.31 1.31 -0.96
CA GLY A 107 0.93 0.97 0.42
C GLY A 107 -0.36 1.63 0.86
N CYS A 108 -0.89 1.16 1.98
CA CYS A 108 -2.14 1.63 2.54
C CYS A 108 -2.04 1.74 4.06
N GLU A 109 -2.19 2.95 4.58
CA GLU A 109 -2.33 3.23 6.02
C GLU A 109 -1.21 2.63 6.90
N MET A 110 0.05 2.71 6.47
CA MET A 110 1.21 2.20 7.20
C MET A 110 1.73 3.23 8.22
N VAL A 111 0.83 3.80 9.02
CA VAL A 111 1.00 5.02 9.83
C VAL A 111 2.31 5.05 10.62
N MET A 112 2.61 3.98 11.38
CA MET A 112 3.81 3.93 12.22
C MET A 112 5.09 3.76 11.39
N ALA A 113 5.00 3.18 10.19
CA ALA A 113 6.14 3.00 9.28
C ALA A 113 6.37 4.22 8.37
N GLU A 114 5.42 5.14 8.23
CA GLU A 114 5.51 6.31 7.33
C GLU A 114 6.73 7.22 7.66
N ARG A 115 7.19 7.21 8.91
CA ARG A 115 8.39 7.97 9.32
C ARG A 115 9.70 7.45 8.74
N ARG A 116 9.71 6.24 8.18
CA ARG A 116 10.88 5.61 7.57
C ARG A 116 11.13 6.14 6.15
N GLU A 117 11.37 7.44 6.05
CA GLU A 117 11.46 8.16 4.77
C GLU A 117 12.45 7.54 3.79
N ALA A 118 13.65 7.16 4.25
CA ALA A 118 14.69 6.63 3.37
C ALA A 118 14.27 5.31 2.72
N GLU A 119 13.66 4.42 3.49
CA GLU A 119 13.20 3.12 3.02
C GLU A 119 12.00 3.27 2.08
N TRP A 120 11.07 4.17 2.36
CA TRP A 120 9.95 4.46 1.45
C TRP A 120 10.44 5.04 0.13
N ARG A 121 11.38 5.99 0.15
CA ARG A 121 11.96 6.54 -1.08
C ARG A 121 12.66 5.48 -1.91
N LYS A 122 13.39 4.57 -1.25
CA LYS A 122 14.02 3.44 -1.92
C LYS A 122 12.98 2.51 -2.56
N LEU A 123 11.96 2.10 -1.81
CA LEU A 123 10.87 1.26 -2.31
C LEU A 123 10.19 1.89 -3.54
N ILE A 124 9.89 3.18 -3.49
CA ILE A 124 9.24 3.88 -4.61
C ILE A 124 10.18 3.91 -5.83
N ALA A 125 11.47 4.14 -5.63
CA ALA A 125 12.45 4.08 -6.71
C ALA A 125 12.55 2.66 -7.32
N ASP A 126 12.53 1.63 -6.49
CA ASP A 126 12.52 0.23 -6.93
C ASP A 126 11.23 -0.09 -7.74
N ILE A 127 10.06 0.36 -7.27
CA ILE A 127 8.79 0.22 -8.01
C ILE A 127 8.89 0.93 -9.37
N ARG A 128 9.41 2.14 -9.43
CA ARG A 128 9.56 2.90 -10.68
C ARG A 128 10.55 2.25 -11.67
N SER A 129 11.47 1.42 -11.20
CA SER A 129 12.34 0.64 -12.09
C SER A 129 11.61 -0.50 -12.79
N GLU A 130 10.51 -0.98 -12.23
CA GLU A 130 9.72 -2.11 -12.73
C GLU A 130 8.40 -1.67 -13.39
N PHE A 131 7.85 -0.50 -13.03
CA PHE A 131 6.53 -0.04 -13.44
C PHE A 131 6.57 1.38 -14.01
N ASP A 132 6.03 1.56 -15.20
CA ASP A 132 6.10 2.81 -15.95
C ASP A 132 4.85 3.71 -15.76
N GLY A 133 3.82 3.23 -15.03
CA GLY A 133 2.58 3.97 -14.77
C GLY A 133 2.69 4.92 -13.58
N LEU A 134 1.55 5.45 -13.15
CA LEU A 134 1.48 6.35 -11.99
C LEU A 134 1.75 5.58 -10.69
N VAL A 135 2.58 6.15 -9.82
CA VAL A 135 2.83 5.62 -8.49
C VAL A 135 2.16 6.52 -7.45
N SER A 136 1.47 5.90 -6.50
CA SER A 136 0.80 6.57 -5.39
C SER A 136 1.14 5.89 -4.07
N TYR A 137 0.80 6.54 -2.97
CA TYR A 137 0.72 5.98 -1.63
C TYR A 137 -0.57 6.46 -0.97
N ASN A 138 -1.24 5.58 -0.20
CA ASN A 138 -2.47 5.90 0.50
C ASN A 138 -2.24 5.96 2.01
N THR A 139 -2.15 7.14 2.57
CA THR A 139 -2.10 7.33 4.03
C THR A 139 -3.49 7.25 4.66
N ASP A 140 -3.55 7.16 5.99
CA ASP A 140 -4.81 7.34 6.75
C ASP A 140 -5.18 8.82 6.85
N LYS A 141 -6.47 9.11 7.09
CA LYS A 141 -6.97 10.47 7.31
C LYS A 141 -6.21 11.16 8.45
N TYR A 142 -5.98 12.46 8.29
CA TYR A 142 -5.25 13.31 9.25
C TYR A 142 -3.75 12.98 9.41
N GLN A 143 -3.22 12.00 8.65
CA GLN A 143 -1.79 11.64 8.68
C GLN A 143 -1.00 12.22 7.52
N GLU A 144 -1.65 12.88 6.56
CA GLU A 144 -1.07 13.35 5.31
C GLU A 144 0.16 14.25 5.54
N HIS A 145 0.15 15.03 6.62
CA HIS A 145 1.26 15.93 6.97
C HIS A 145 2.48 15.21 7.58
N ASN A 146 2.32 13.97 8.02
CA ASN A 146 3.41 13.16 8.58
C ASN A 146 4.28 12.52 7.50
N VAL A 147 3.72 12.26 6.33
CA VAL A 147 4.47 11.71 5.19
C VAL A 147 5.38 12.78 4.59
N LYS A 148 6.70 12.59 4.67
CA LYS A 148 7.71 13.57 4.24
C LYS A 148 8.26 13.33 2.84
N TRP A 149 7.76 12.30 2.16
CA TRP A 149 8.22 11.82 0.87
C TRP A 149 7.14 11.84 -0.22
N TRP A 150 6.14 12.72 -0.10
CA TRP A 150 5.10 12.91 -1.12
C TRP A 150 5.66 13.30 -2.49
N ASP A 151 6.80 13.97 -2.54
CA ASP A 151 7.49 14.32 -3.78
C ASP A 151 8.06 13.11 -4.55
N ALA A 152 8.13 11.92 -3.93
CA ALA A 152 8.55 10.68 -4.58
C ALA A 152 7.43 10.00 -5.38
N VAL A 153 6.15 10.33 -5.12
CA VAL A 153 4.99 9.75 -5.81
C VAL A 153 4.36 10.75 -6.79
N ASP A 154 3.53 10.23 -7.71
CA ASP A 154 2.83 11.07 -8.70
C ASP A 154 1.46 11.54 -8.17
N VAL A 155 0.84 10.75 -7.28
CA VAL A 155 -0.49 11.00 -6.75
C VAL A 155 -0.49 10.82 -5.23
N ILE A 156 -0.99 11.83 -4.52
CA ILE A 156 -1.24 11.76 -3.08
C ILE A 156 -2.62 11.15 -2.88
N SER A 157 -2.70 10.07 -2.07
CA SER A 157 -3.97 9.44 -1.72
C SER A 157 -4.16 9.38 -0.20
N SER A 158 -5.40 9.47 0.23
CA SER A 158 -5.78 9.39 1.64
C SER A 158 -7.06 8.58 1.82
N SER A 159 -7.14 7.80 2.88
CA SER A 159 -8.38 7.18 3.36
C SER A 159 -9.26 8.24 4.03
N GLY A 160 -9.83 9.11 3.22
CA GLY A 160 -10.50 10.35 3.61
C GLY A 160 -11.86 10.14 4.26
N TYR A 161 -11.98 9.28 5.26
CA TYR A 161 -13.19 9.11 6.07
C TYR A 161 -13.38 10.30 7.03
N TYR A 162 -13.31 11.51 6.48
CA TYR A 162 -13.52 12.73 7.26
C TYR A 162 -15.00 12.85 7.65
N PRO A 163 -15.31 13.18 8.92
CA PRO A 163 -16.69 13.39 9.32
C PRO A 163 -17.27 14.60 8.59
N LEU A 164 -18.50 14.45 8.08
CA LEU A 164 -19.24 15.51 7.43
C LEU A 164 -19.94 16.42 8.46
N GLU A 165 -20.03 16.00 9.70
CA GLU A 165 -20.63 16.73 10.80
C GLU A 165 -19.59 16.95 11.89
N ASP A 166 -19.53 18.16 12.39
CA ASP A 166 -18.77 18.52 13.60
C ASP A 166 -19.66 18.37 14.82
N TRP A 167 -19.55 17.24 15.51
CA TRP A 167 -20.34 16.92 16.68
C TRP A 167 -20.08 17.87 17.87
N GLU A 168 -18.90 18.50 17.92
CA GLU A 168 -18.51 19.42 18.98
C GLU A 168 -19.04 20.85 18.71
N ASN A 169 -19.20 21.20 17.43
CA ASN A 169 -19.68 22.49 16.97
C ASN A 169 -20.88 22.32 16.03
N GLN A 170 -21.92 21.61 16.48
CA GLN A 170 -23.20 21.62 15.76
C GLN A 170 -23.70 23.07 15.67
N LEU A 171 -23.24 23.73 14.61
CA LEU A 171 -23.87 24.96 14.21
C LEU A 171 -25.27 24.61 13.72
N ASP A 172 -26.27 25.12 14.41
CA ASP A 172 -27.67 25.11 13.95
C ASP A 172 -27.70 25.61 12.50
N ARG A 173 -27.93 24.68 11.58
CA ARG A 173 -28.11 24.98 10.16
C ARG A 173 -29.58 25.09 9.84
#